data_20e9a548a4b3572a6e1f23183ea290c9
#
_entry.id   20e9a548a4b3572a6e1f23183ea290c9
#
_cell.length_a   1.000
_cell.length_b   1.000
_cell.length_c   1.000
_cell.angle_alpha   90.00
_cell.angle_beta   90.00
_cell.angle_gamma   90.00
#
_symmetry.space_group_name_H-M   'P 1'
#
loop_
_entity.id
_entity.type
_entity.pdbx_description
1 polymer ?
#
loop_
_entity_poly.entity_id
_entity_poly.type
_entity_poly.pdbx_seq_one_letter_code
_entity_poly.pdbx_strand_id
1 'polypeptide(L)'
;HSFAWINATAKRPSTYHEFNRRSLEMWNRFAESLDSDVGLRWGGQLEWASTPQKAEELTSRRLQLQAWGYPCQEAGAADIKAMEPDLNPGEVIGGIYCPLDGMVEPSKVAEACVAKATQNGALLKLNTEVTGLNAASRSNIVTSVETEAESIPADVIVLAGGVDNTALAAMAGVRIPQQTSPGVVIRTEAIS
;
A
#
# COMPACT_ATOMS: atom_id res chain seq x y z
N HIS A 1 -7.81 -4.83 -4.35
CA HIS A 1 -8.28 -4.31 -3.04
C HIS A 1 -7.08 -3.90 -2.20
N SER A 2 -7.20 -2.83 -1.43
CA SER A 2 -6.17 -2.27 -0.55
C SER A 2 -6.82 -1.70 0.69
N PHE A 3 -6.10 -1.69 1.81
CA PHE A 3 -6.51 -0.99 3.04
C PHE A 3 -6.37 0.53 2.93
N ALA A 4 -5.84 1.03 1.84
CA ALA A 4 -5.69 2.46 1.57
C ALA A 4 -4.72 3.22 2.49
N TRP A 5 -3.99 2.54 3.35
CA TRP A 5 -3.09 3.17 4.30
C TRP A 5 -1.79 3.66 3.67
N ILE A 6 -1.48 4.91 3.95
CA ILE A 6 -0.15 5.50 3.72
C ILE A 6 0.52 5.58 5.09
N ASN A 7 1.38 4.62 5.41
CA ASN A 7 1.99 4.53 6.73
C ASN A 7 3.42 4.00 6.72
N ALA A 8 4.16 4.30 7.78
CA ALA A 8 5.45 3.70 8.09
C ALA A 8 5.47 2.99 9.44
N THR A 9 4.35 2.99 10.16
CA THR A 9 4.23 2.63 11.58
C THR A 9 4.58 1.17 11.88
N ALA A 10 4.14 0.21 11.06
CA ALA A 10 4.35 -1.22 11.31
C ALA A 10 5.42 -1.85 10.39
N LYS A 11 6.39 -1.05 9.92
CA LYS A 11 7.41 -1.50 8.97
C LYS A 11 8.71 -1.86 9.71
N ARG A 12 9.18 -3.08 9.52
CA ARG A 12 10.44 -3.59 10.09
C ARG A 12 11.23 -4.38 9.05
N PRO A 13 12.54 -4.35 9.03
CA PRO A 13 13.46 -3.61 9.92
C PRO A 13 13.47 -2.09 9.68
N SER A 14 14.34 -1.35 10.39
CA SER A 14 14.43 0.14 10.28
C SER A 14 14.66 0.63 8.85
N THR A 15 15.41 -0.09 8.05
CA THR A 15 15.64 0.23 6.63
C THR A 15 14.35 0.19 5.81
N TYR A 16 13.44 -0.75 6.10
CA TYR A 16 12.14 -0.81 5.45
C TYR A 16 11.20 0.28 5.96
N HIS A 17 11.27 0.61 7.25
CA HIS A 17 10.57 1.78 7.81
C HIS A 17 11.00 3.06 7.11
N GLU A 18 12.30 3.32 6.99
CA GLU A 18 12.85 4.51 6.34
C GLU A 18 12.43 4.60 4.86
N PHE A 19 12.44 3.48 4.14
CA PHE A 19 11.97 3.42 2.76
C PHE A 19 10.48 3.83 2.64
N ASN A 20 9.63 3.31 3.54
CA ASN A 20 8.21 3.67 3.56
C ASN A 20 8.00 5.13 3.97
N ARG A 21 8.78 5.64 4.91
CA ARG A 21 8.73 7.05 5.33
C ARG A 21 9.02 7.98 4.16
N ARG A 22 10.05 7.71 3.37
CA ARG A 22 10.36 8.47 2.16
C ARG A 22 9.22 8.41 1.13
N SER A 23 8.62 7.25 0.96
CA SER A 23 7.45 7.09 0.08
C SER A 23 6.26 7.91 0.57
N LEU A 24 6.03 7.93 1.90
CA LEU A 24 4.98 8.74 2.52
C LEU A 24 5.18 10.24 2.26
N GLU A 25 6.41 10.74 2.40
CA GLU A 25 6.76 12.14 2.14
C GLU A 25 6.54 12.57 0.67
N MET A 26 6.54 11.62 -0.26
CA MET A 26 6.32 11.88 -1.69
C MET A 26 4.83 12.00 -2.06
N TRP A 27 3.89 11.54 -1.22
CA TRP A 27 2.49 11.43 -1.59
C TRP A 27 1.83 12.74 -2.00
N ASN A 28 2.12 13.85 -1.33
CA ASN A 28 1.54 15.14 -1.71
C ASN A 28 1.93 15.52 -3.16
N ARG A 29 3.22 15.46 -3.47
CA ARG A 29 3.72 15.76 -4.81
C ARG A 29 3.18 14.78 -5.86
N PHE A 30 3.09 13.50 -5.49
CA PHE A 30 2.56 12.48 -6.39
C PHE A 30 1.07 12.72 -6.68
N ALA A 31 0.26 12.96 -5.66
CA ALA A 31 -1.16 13.27 -5.82
C ALA A 31 -1.38 14.52 -6.68
N GLU A 32 -0.62 15.60 -6.44
CA GLU A 32 -0.65 16.81 -7.26
C GLU A 32 -0.30 16.50 -8.73
N SER A 33 0.66 15.62 -9.00
CA SER A 33 1.07 15.26 -10.36
C SER A 33 0.02 14.50 -11.16
N LEU A 34 -0.98 13.95 -10.49
CA LEU A 34 -2.08 13.21 -11.14
C LEU A 34 -3.20 14.12 -11.64
N ASP A 35 -3.21 15.40 -11.29
CA ASP A 35 -4.23 16.39 -11.67
C ASP A 35 -5.66 15.92 -11.35
N SER A 36 -5.85 15.14 -10.29
CA SER A 36 -7.12 14.50 -9.93
C SER A 36 -7.22 14.32 -8.42
N ASP A 37 -8.43 14.40 -7.87
CA ASP A 37 -8.67 14.06 -6.47
C ASP A 37 -8.53 12.55 -6.25
N VAL A 38 -7.49 12.14 -5.56
CA VAL A 38 -7.22 10.75 -5.19
C VAL A 38 -7.69 10.40 -3.78
N GLY A 39 -8.43 11.30 -3.13
CA GLY A 39 -8.90 11.11 -1.76
C GLY A 39 -7.78 11.08 -0.73
N LEU A 40 -6.65 11.76 -0.99
CA LEU A 40 -5.54 11.85 -0.05
C LEU A 40 -5.95 12.64 1.20
N ARG A 41 -5.82 12.01 2.35
CA ARG A 41 -6.13 12.61 3.65
C ARG A 41 -5.04 12.27 4.66
N TRP A 42 -4.59 13.30 5.36
CA TRP A 42 -3.67 13.21 6.47
C TRP A 42 -4.45 13.39 7.77
N GLY A 43 -4.70 12.31 8.47
CA GLY A 43 -5.44 12.33 9.74
C GLY A 43 -4.76 11.49 10.80
N GLY A 44 -3.60 10.92 10.47
CA GLY A 44 -2.88 10.03 11.36
C GLY A 44 -3.47 8.62 11.41
N GLN A 45 -2.82 7.78 12.20
CA GLN A 45 -3.27 6.43 12.53
C GLN A 45 -3.45 6.33 14.04
N LEU A 46 -4.62 5.90 14.45
CA LEU A 46 -4.96 5.60 15.83
C LEU A 46 -5.05 4.08 16.00
N GLU A 47 -4.38 3.54 17.03
CA GLU A 47 -4.45 2.12 17.38
C GLU A 47 -4.54 2.00 18.90
N TRP A 48 -5.43 1.14 19.40
CA TRP A 48 -5.61 0.91 20.83
C TRP A 48 -5.71 -0.57 21.16
N ALA A 49 -5.57 -0.87 22.44
CA ALA A 49 -5.57 -2.21 23.00
C ALA A 49 -6.56 -2.35 24.14
N SER A 50 -7.28 -3.47 24.14
CA SER A 50 -8.20 -3.87 25.23
C SER A 50 -7.60 -4.95 26.12
N THR A 51 -6.30 -5.29 25.94
CA THR A 51 -5.58 -6.24 26.80
C THR A 51 -4.24 -5.67 27.20
N PRO A 52 -3.75 -5.99 28.43
CA PRO A 52 -2.45 -5.50 28.92
C PRO A 52 -1.29 -5.88 27.98
N GLN A 53 -1.27 -7.12 27.50
CA GLN A 53 -0.23 -7.60 26.58
C GLN A 53 -0.18 -6.74 25.31
N LYS A 54 -1.33 -6.45 24.70
CA LYS A 54 -1.38 -5.63 23.49
C LYS A 54 -0.99 -4.19 23.75
N ALA A 55 -1.37 -3.63 24.90
CA ALA A 55 -0.96 -2.29 25.33
C ALA A 55 0.56 -2.19 25.48
N GLU A 56 1.22 -3.20 26.03
CA GLU A 56 2.68 -3.28 26.13
C GLU A 56 3.35 -3.35 24.74
N GLU A 57 2.80 -4.13 23.81
CA GLU A 57 3.25 -4.18 22.42
C GLU A 57 3.16 -2.80 21.75
N LEU A 58 2.05 -2.08 21.93
CA LEU A 58 1.87 -0.73 21.38
C LEU A 58 2.85 0.26 22.00
N THR A 59 3.06 0.19 23.31
CA THR A 59 4.06 1.02 24.02
C THR A 59 5.47 0.77 23.48
N SER A 60 5.85 -0.49 23.33
CA SER A 60 7.15 -0.87 22.75
C SER A 60 7.33 -0.36 21.33
N ARG A 61 6.28 -0.45 20.52
CA ARG A 61 6.27 0.07 19.15
C ARG A 61 6.41 1.59 19.13
N ARG A 62 5.69 2.29 19.99
CA ARG A 62 5.80 3.75 20.12
C ARG A 62 7.22 4.20 20.43
N LEU A 63 7.83 3.59 21.44
CA LEU A 63 9.21 3.91 21.83
C LEU A 63 10.21 3.64 20.70
N GLN A 64 10.02 2.54 19.96
CA GLN A 64 10.86 2.22 18.80
C GLN A 64 10.70 3.24 17.66
N LEU A 65 9.47 3.64 17.35
CA LEU A 65 9.20 4.67 16.33
C LEU A 65 9.82 6.00 16.70
N GLN A 66 9.67 6.42 17.96
CA GLN A 66 10.30 7.63 18.47
C GLN A 66 11.83 7.58 18.37
N ALA A 67 12.45 6.43 18.68
CA ALA A 67 13.89 6.22 18.53
C ALA A 67 14.36 6.30 17.07
N TRP A 68 13.47 6.01 16.10
CA TRP A 68 13.72 6.19 14.67
C TRP A 68 13.37 7.61 14.16
N GLY A 69 12.98 8.52 15.07
CA GLY A 69 12.58 9.88 14.70
C GLY A 69 11.21 9.96 14.00
N TYR A 70 10.36 8.94 14.17
CA TYR A 70 8.99 8.94 13.67
C TYR A 70 8.04 9.37 14.78
N PRO A 71 7.23 10.45 14.59
CA PRO A 71 6.34 10.93 15.62
C PRO A 71 5.25 9.90 15.90
N CYS A 72 5.18 9.49 17.14
CA CYS A 72 4.17 8.59 17.66
C CYS A 72 3.93 8.95 19.13
N GLN A 73 2.67 9.18 19.47
CA GLN A 73 2.24 9.64 20.79
C GLN A 73 1.45 8.54 21.48
N GLU A 74 1.39 8.59 22.81
CA GLU A 74 0.45 7.81 23.58
C GLU A 74 -0.96 8.38 23.37
N ALA A 75 -1.96 7.52 23.32
CA ALA A 75 -3.35 7.89 23.21
C ALA A 75 -4.19 7.04 24.17
N GLY A 76 -4.77 7.67 25.17
CA GLY A 76 -5.69 7.03 26.11
C GLY A 76 -7.15 7.14 25.64
N ALA A 77 -8.07 6.59 26.47
CA ALA A 77 -9.50 6.62 26.16
C ALA A 77 -10.07 8.03 25.93
N ALA A 78 -9.56 9.03 26.67
CA ALA A 78 -9.99 10.42 26.54
C ALA A 78 -9.52 11.02 25.20
N ASP A 79 -8.28 10.71 24.78
CA ASP A 79 -7.72 11.19 23.51
C ASP A 79 -8.47 10.57 22.34
N ILE A 80 -8.76 9.27 22.40
CA ILE A 80 -9.54 8.56 21.38
C ILE A 80 -10.92 9.20 21.24
N LYS A 81 -11.61 9.45 22.38
CA LYS A 81 -12.92 10.08 22.36
C LYS A 81 -12.91 11.51 21.83
N ALA A 82 -11.83 12.24 22.04
CA ALA A 82 -11.66 13.59 21.51
C ALA A 82 -11.40 13.60 20.01
N MET A 83 -10.61 12.62 19.50
CA MET A 83 -10.30 12.48 18.07
C MET A 83 -11.48 11.91 17.27
N GLU A 84 -12.19 10.93 17.84
CA GLU A 84 -13.28 10.20 17.21
C GLU A 84 -14.52 10.20 18.12
N PRO A 85 -15.31 11.29 18.16
CA PRO A 85 -16.40 11.45 19.10
C PRO A 85 -17.51 10.41 18.98
N ASP A 86 -17.73 9.89 17.76
CA ASP A 86 -18.78 8.92 17.46
C ASP A 86 -18.32 7.46 17.62
N LEU A 87 -17.01 7.25 17.82
CA LEU A 87 -16.44 5.92 18.02
C LEU A 87 -16.72 5.40 19.43
N ASN A 88 -17.17 4.16 19.51
CA ASN A 88 -17.20 3.40 20.76
C ASN A 88 -16.07 2.35 20.75
N PRO A 89 -14.89 2.64 21.30
CA PRO A 89 -13.73 1.77 21.25
C PRO A 89 -13.82 0.54 22.19
N GLY A 90 -14.84 0.47 23.03
CA GLY A 90 -14.89 -0.49 24.13
C GLY A 90 -13.89 -0.16 25.25
N GLU A 91 -13.32 -1.19 25.88
CA GLU A 91 -12.27 -1.01 26.90
C GLU A 91 -10.95 -0.57 26.25
N VAL A 92 -10.35 0.49 26.75
CA VAL A 92 -9.07 1.03 26.31
C VAL A 92 -8.07 0.97 27.46
N ILE A 93 -7.12 0.05 27.38
CA ILE A 93 -6.02 -0.08 28.36
C ILE A 93 -4.85 0.82 27.95
N GLY A 94 -4.61 1.02 26.66
CA GLY A 94 -3.60 1.89 26.12
C GLY A 94 -3.71 1.99 24.60
N GLY A 95 -3.09 3.02 24.02
CA GLY A 95 -3.09 3.22 22.59
C GLY A 95 -1.98 4.14 22.13
N ILE A 96 -1.86 4.27 20.83
CA ILE A 96 -0.88 5.12 20.17
C ILE A 96 -1.53 5.89 19.01
N TYR A 97 -1.03 7.09 18.78
CA TYR A 97 -1.39 7.92 17.65
C TYR A 97 -0.14 8.35 16.87
N CYS A 98 -0.14 8.09 15.57
CA CYS A 98 0.96 8.43 14.65
C CYS A 98 0.47 9.47 13.63
N PRO A 99 0.77 10.77 13.83
CA PRO A 99 0.14 11.86 13.09
C PRO A 99 0.56 11.97 11.62
N LEU A 100 1.66 11.36 11.22
CA LEU A 100 2.15 11.41 9.83
C LEU A 100 1.49 10.40 8.89
N ASP A 101 0.75 9.44 9.42
CA ASP A 101 0.07 8.44 8.61
C ASP A 101 -1.18 9.05 7.95
N GLY A 102 -1.58 8.47 6.84
CA GLY A 102 -2.72 8.95 6.08
C GLY A 102 -3.40 7.85 5.28
N MET A 103 -4.30 8.26 4.41
CA MET A 103 -5.03 7.35 3.54
C MET A 103 -5.32 7.97 2.18
N VAL A 104 -5.64 7.10 1.22
CA VAL A 104 -6.12 7.47 -0.13
C VAL A 104 -7.33 6.63 -0.49
N GLU A 105 -8.01 6.96 -1.57
CA GLU A 105 -8.98 6.08 -2.21
C GLU A 105 -8.29 5.25 -3.32
N PRO A 106 -8.00 3.95 -3.11
CA PRO A 106 -7.18 3.16 -4.02
C PRO A 106 -7.71 3.10 -5.45
N SER A 107 -9.02 3.07 -5.63
CA SER A 107 -9.65 3.09 -6.96
C SER A 107 -9.37 4.39 -7.68
N LYS A 108 -9.55 5.53 -6.99
CA LYS A 108 -9.26 6.85 -7.58
C LYS A 108 -7.77 7.00 -7.94
N VAL A 109 -6.87 6.51 -7.08
CA VAL A 109 -5.43 6.51 -7.39
C VAL A 109 -5.15 5.71 -8.65
N ALA A 110 -5.69 4.49 -8.76
CA ALA A 110 -5.48 3.64 -9.93
C ALA A 110 -6.03 4.29 -11.22
N GLU A 111 -7.25 4.82 -11.17
CA GLU A 111 -7.89 5.51 -12.29
C GLU A 111 -7.09 6.75 -12.72
N ALA A 112 -6.66 7.58 -11.77
CA ALA A 112 -5.85 8.76 -12.05
C ALA A 112 -4.49 8.41 -12.65
N CYS A 113 -3.81 7.36 -12.13
CA CYS A 113 -2.56 6.87 -12.71
C CYS A 113 -2.72 6.38 -14.14
N VAL A 114 -3.77 5.61 -14.43
CA VAL A 114 -4.07 5.12 -15.77
C VAL A 114 -4.38 6.28 -16.72
N ALA A 115 -5.23 7.22 -16.29
CA ALA A 115 -5.56 8.40 -17.08
C ALA A 115 -4.30 9.21 -17.41
N LYS A 116 -3.45 9.48 -16.41
CA LYS A 116 -2.20 10.23 -16.61
C LYS A 116 -1.21 9.50 -17.53
N ALA A 117 -1.07 8.19 -17.36
CA ALA A 117 -0.23 7.38 -18.23
C ALA A 117 -0.72 7.44 -19.70
N THR A 118 -2.03 7.29 -19.93
CA THR A 118 -2.63 7.38 -21.24
C THR A 118 -2.45 8.75 -21.88
N GLN A 119 -2.63 9.84 -21.11
CA GLN A 119 -2.33 11.21 -21.57
C GLN A 119 -0.87 11.37 -22.00
N ASN A 120 0.05 10.65 -21.35
CA ASN A 120 1.47 10.64 -21.69
C ASN A 120 1.84 9.65 -22.80
N GLY A 121 0.85 9.05 -23.48
CA GLY A 121 1.05 8.17 -24.63
C GLY A 121 1.13 6.68 -24.30
N ALA A 122 0.85 6.27 -23.09
CA ALA A 122 0.78 4.84 -22.75
C ALA A 122 -0.45 4.20 -23.42
N LEU A 123 -0.28 2.97 -23.91
CA LEU A 123 -1.36 2.16 -24.47
C LEU A 123 -1.92 1.25 -23.36
N LEU A 124 -3.22 1.37 -23.11
CA LEU A 124 -3.94 0.51 -22.18
C LEU A 124 -4.67 -0.61 -22.95
N LYS A 125 -4.40 -1.85 -22.59
CA LYS A 125 -5.10 -3.03 -23.12
C LYS A 125 -5.87 -3.67 -21.95
N LEU A 126 -7.18 -3.46 -21.93
CA LEU A 126 -8.09 -4.09 -20.98
C LEU A 126 -8.51 -5.49 -21.45
N ASN A 127 -8.90 -6.34 -20.50
CA ASN A 127 -9.35 -7.71 -20.78
C ASN A 127 -8.36 -8.51 -21.65
N THR A 128 -7.06 -8.24 -21.45
CA THR A 128 -5.98 -8.86 -22.20
C THR A 128 -5.10 -9.63 -21.23
N GLU A 129 -5.24 -10.94 -21.24
CA GLU A 129 -4.46 -11.82 -20.38
C GLU A 129 -3.05 -12.03 -20.95
N VAL A 130 -2.05 -11.99 -20.09
CA VAL A 130 -0.68 -12.38 -20.43
C VAL A 130 -0.58 -13.89 -20.33
N THR A 131 -0.32 -14.55 -21.46
CA THR A 131 -0.23 -16.00 -21.57
C THR A 131 1.21 -16.52 -21.59
N GLY A 132 2.19 -15.63 -21.80
CA GLY A 132 3.61 -16.00 -21.81
C GLY A 132 4.56 -14.82 -21.80
N LEU A 133 5.81 -15.12 -21.47
CA LEU A 133 6.96 -14.21 -21.59
C LEU A 133 8.04 -14.92 -22.41
N ASN A 134 8.32 -14.40 -23.60
CA ASN A 134 9.29 -15.04 -24.49
C ASN A 134 10.69 -14.46 -24.31
N ALA A 135 11.65 -15.35 -24.14
CA ALA A 135 13.06 -15.01 -24.14
C ALA A 135 13.67 -15.14 -25.55
N ALA A 136 14.60 -14.26 -25.87
CA ALA A 136 15.38 -14.37 -27.09
C ALA A 136 16.14 -15.69 -27.13
N SER A 137 16.21 -16.31 -28.32
CA SER A 137 16.94 -17.55 -28.53
C SER A 137 18.38 -17.44 -28.01
N ARG A 138 18.78 -18.36 -27.13
CA ARG A 138 20.11 -18.44 -26.51
C ARG A 138 20.44 -17.32 -25.49
N SER A 139 19.45 -16.58 -25.00
CA SER A 139 19.62 -15.60 -23.90
C SER A 139 18.53 -15.78 -22.87
N ASN A 140 18.80 -15.31 -21.63
CA ASN A 140 17.81 -15.25 -20.56
C ASN A 140 17.08 -13.88 -20.53
N ILE A 141 17.14 -13.13 -21.63
CA ILE A 141 16.51 -11.82 -21.75
C ILE A 141 15.11 -11.99 -22.34
N VAL A 142 14.09 -11.62 -21.58
CA VAL A 142 12.71 -11.58 -22.07
C VAL A 142 12.57 -10.39 -23.02
N THR A 143 12.01 -10.63 -24.22
CA THR A 143 11.91 -9.64 -25.30
C THR A 143 10.49 -9.37 -25.75
N SER A 144 9.53 -10.19 -25.32
CA SER A 144 8.13 -9.96 -25.64
C SER A 144 7.19 -10.52 -24.58
N VAL A 145 6.00 -9.93 -24.53
CA VAL A 145 4.85 -10.41 -23.75
C VAL A 145 3.85 -11.04 -24.72
N GLU A 146 3.44 -12.26 -24.44
CA GLU A 146 2.46 -12.99 -25.24
C GLU A 146 1.05 -12.83 -24.67
N THR A 147 0.10 -12.62 -25.55
CA THR A 147 -1.35 -12.62 -25.27
C THR A 147 -2.05 -13.57 -26.25
N GLU A 148 -3.33 -13.84 -26.05
CA GLU A 148 -4.08 -14.64 -27.04
C GLU A 148 -4.14 -13.98 -28.42
N ALA A 149 -4.07 -12.65 -28.49
CA ALA A 149 -4.26 -11.89 -29.73
C ALA A 149 -2.95 -11.56 -30.44
N GLU A 150 -1.86 -11.33 -29.70
CA GLU A 150 -0.62 -10.81 -30.29
C GLU A 150 0.60 -11.04 -29.36
N SER A 151 1.78 -10.96 -29.96
CA SER A 151 3.05 -10.84 -29.25
C SER A 151 3.46 -9.36 -29.21
N ILE A 152 3.71 -8.84 -28.02
CA ILE A 152 4.05 -7.43 -27.78
C ILE A 152 5.54 -7.33 -27.45
N PRO A 153 6.38 -6.79 -28.33
CA PRO A 153 7.81 -6.62 -28.06
C PRO A 153 8.02 -5.53 -27.00
N ALA A 154 8.99 -5.75 -26.12
CA ALA A 154 9.36 -4.82 -25.08
C ALA A 154 10.83 -4.96 -24.67
N ASP A 155 11.50 -3.83 -24.44
CA ASP A 155 12.87 -3.79 -23.93
C ASP A 155 12.92 -4.04 -22.42
N VAL A 156 11.87 -3.63 -21.71
CA VAL A 156 11.73 -3.80 -20.25
C VAL A 156 10.29 -4.23 -19.94
N ILE A 157 10.16 -5.27 -19.13
CA ILE A 157 8.86 -5.76 -18.67
C ILE A 157 8.79 -5.61 -17.15
N VAL A 158 7.74 -4.93 -16.67
CA VAL A 158 7.46 -4.72 -15.26
C VAL A 158 6.28 -5.58 -14.84
N LEU A 159 6.50 -6.52 -13.92
CA LEU A 159 5.46 -7.33 -13.33
C LEU A 159 4.80 -6.58 -12.17
N ALA A 160 3.59 -6.12 -12.37
CA ALA A 160 2.80 -5.37 -11.39
C ALA A 160 1.46 -6.05 -11.06
N GLY A 161 1.37 -7.36 -11.23
CA GLY A 161 0.16 -8.19 -11.06
C GLY A 161 -0.17 -8.55 -9.61
N GLY A 162 0.50 -7.95 -8.59
CA GLY A 162 0.22 -8.24 -7.20
C GLY A 162 0.46 -9.71 -6.84
N VAL A 163 -0.56 -10.43 -6.38
CA VAL A 163 -0.46 -11.86 -6.01
C VAL A 163 -0.16 -12.75 -7.21
N ASP A 164 -0.51 -12.33 -8.41
CA ASP A 164 -0.29 -13.10 -9.65
C ASP A 164 1.16 -12.99 -10.17
N ASN A 165 1.99 -12.12 -9.56
CA ASN A 165 3.40 -11.98 -9.94
C ASN A 165 4.19 -13.28 -9.83
N THR A 166 3.81 -14.19 -8.94
CA THR A 166 4.46 -15.52 -8.85
C THR A 166 4.23 -16.34 -10.12
N ALA A 167 3.00 -16.34 -10.65
CA ALA A 167 2.67 -17.04 -11.89
C ALA A 167 3.31 -16.34 -13.10
N LEU A 168 3.24 -15.01 -13.18
CA LEU A 168 3.86 -14.24 -14.26
C LEU A 168 5.38 -14.42 -14.30
N ALA A 169 6.06 -14.37 -13.17
CA ALA A 169 7.50 -14.59 -13.11
C ALA A 169 7.91 -16.02 -13.50
N ALA A 170 7.09 -17.01 -13.16
CA ALA A 170 7.32 -18.41 -13.54
C ALA A 170 7.34 -18.60 -15.06
N MET A 171 6.59 -17.79 -15.83
CA MET A 171 6.62 -17.79 -17.31
C MET A 171 8.02 -17.45 -17.87
N ALA A 172 8.81 -16.68 -17.11
CA ALA A 172 10.21 -16.37 -17.44
C ALA A 172 11.23 -17.27 -16.69
N GLY A 173 10.78 -18.35 -16.04
CA GLY A 173 11.63 -19.24 -15.26
C GLY A 173 12.13 -18.65 -13.94
N VAL A 174 11.54 -17.53 -13.48
CA VAL A 174 11.92 -16.85 -12.23
C VAL A 174 10.96 -17.22 -11.12
N ARG A 175 11.50 -17.57 -9.96
CA ARG A 175 10.71 -17.84 -8.75
C ARG A 175 10.67 -16.63 -7.84
N ILE A 176 9.46 -16.11 -7.58
CA ILE A 176 9.20 -15.09 -6.56
C ILE A 176 8.63 -15.80 -5.31
N PRO A 177 9.31 -15.74 -4.14
CA PRO A 177 8.79 -16.33 -2.91
C PRO A 177 7.72 -15.40 -2.31
N GLN A 178 6.45 -15.66 -2.60
CA GLN A 178 5.32 -14.97 -1.97
C GLN A 178 4.68 -15.86 -0.93
N GLN A 179 4.28 -15.25 0.20
CA GLN A 179 3.43 -15.87 1.19
C GLN A 179 2.01 -15.32 1.04
N THR A 180 1.03 -16.21 1.02
CA THR A 180 -0.38 -15.80 1.03
C THR A 180 -0.74 -15.33 2.43
N SER A 181 -1.13 -14.06 2.54
CA SER A 181 -1.67 -13.48 3.77
C SER A 181 -3.00 -12.81 3.41
N PRO A 182 -4.13 -13.50 3.62
CA PRO A 182 -5.44 -12.95 3.29
C PRO A 182 -5.74 -11.76 4.20
N GLY A 183 -6.12 -10.63 3.59
CA GLY A 183 -6.67 -9.48 4.29
C GLY A 183 -8.17 -9.42 4.08
N VAL A 184 -8.92 -9.03 5.11
CA VAL A 184 -10.35 -8.80 5.02
C VAL A 184 -10.61 -7.30 5.05
N VAL A 185 -11.27 -6.79 4.01
CA VAL A 185 -11.75 -5.40 3.94
C VAL A 185 -13.26 -5.43 4.03
N ILE A 186 -13.80 -4.75 5.02
CA ILE A 186 -15.25 -4.56 5.19
C ILE A 186 -15.57 -3.13 4.76
N ARG A 187 -16.50 -3.00 3.83
CA ARG A 187 -17.03 -1.71 3.42
C ARG A 187 -18.47 -1.60 3.90
N THR A 188 -18.77 -0.55 4.64
CA THR A 188 -20.13 -0.20 5.06
C THR A 188 -20.72 0.87 4.15
N GLU A 189 -22.02 1.06 4.19
CA GLU A 189 -22.65 2.29 3.72
C GLU A 189 -22.23 3.46 4.62
N ALA A 190 -22.45 4.69 4.14
CA ALA A 190 -22.19 5.88 4.95
C ALA A 190 -23.04 5.82 6.23
N ILE A 191 -22.38 5.99 7.37
CA ILE A 191 -23.05 6.06 8.68
C ILE A 191 -23.32 7.55 8.93
N SER A 192 -24.58 7.85 9.26
CA SER A 192 -25.02 9.20 9.65
C SER A 192 -24.78 9.44 11.12
#